data_2381af22d2308e85d21e2e7a390a99ec
#
_entry.id   2381af22d2308e85d21e2e7a390a99ec
#
_cell.length_a   1.000
_cell.length_b   1.000
_cell.length_c   1.000
_cell.angle_alpha   90.00
_cell.angle_beta   90.00
_cell.angle_gamma   90.00
#
_symmetry.space_group_name_H-M   'P 1'
#
loop_
_entity.id
_entity.type
_entity.pdbx_description
1 polymer ?
#
loop_
_entity_poly.entity_id
_entity_poly.type
_entity_poly.pdbx_seq_one_letter_code
_entity_poly.pdbx_strand_id
1 'polypeptide(L)'
;MSWTQRGVLVILVGLAGLVVIGRVSRPKQAPGSRSESPMKGAVFAAAIPVYPGAKLSDIMGGEYKDDVGGPAIFTSQSWFFAITDPVAAVAEYYRAHLPEGYRPREAEAGEVAFEWTPTGAVDGEIVHVTIRDGQLQIGEKVKVKGKP
;
A
#
# COMPACT_ATOMS: atom_id res chain seq x y z
N MET A 1 66.66 -0.73 25.86
CA MET A 1 66.37 -0.07 24.57
C MET A 1 64.98 -0.47 24.12
N SER A 2 64.13 0.48 24.12
CA SER A 2 62.68 0.34 24.11
C SER A 2 62.07 -0.10 22.75
N TRP A 3 61.32 -1.14 22.81
CA TRP A 3 60.58 -1.75 21.69
C TRP A 3 59.13 -1.25 21.65
N THR A 4 58.87 -0.01 21.97
CA THR A 4 57.51 0.49 22.14
C THR A 4 57.11 1.66 21.21
N GLN A 5 57.76 1.83 20.07
CA GLN A 5 57.40 2.94 19.18
C GLN A 5 57.12 2.57 17.70
N ARG A 6 56.87 1.31 17.37
CA ARG A 6 56.54 0.95 15.97
C ARG A 6 55.16 0.36 15.76
N GLY A 7 54.26 0.42 16.74
CA GLY A 7 52.94 -0.21 16.66
C GLY A 7 51.75 0.72 16.47
N VAL A 8 51.92 2.04 16.35
CA VAL A 8 50.79 3.00 16.42
C VAL A 8 50.53 3.71 15.10
N LEU A 9 51.26 3.46 14.02
CA LEU A 9 51.11 4.22 12.78
C LEU A 9 50.41 3.48 11.64
N VAL A 10 49.73 2.38 11.87
CA VAL A 10 49.05 1.60 10.81
C VAL A 10 47.53 1.60 10.93
N ILE A 11 46.94 2.18 11.97
CA ILE A 11 45.46 2.12 12.17
C ILE A 11 44.73 3.41 11.75
N LEU A 12 45.42 4.43 11.29
CA LEU A 12 44.79 5.71 10.95
C LEU A 12 44.59 5.99 9.46
N VAL A 13 44.82 5.06 8.57
CA VAL A 13 44.62 5.20 7.12
C VAL A 13 43.39 4.44 6.60
N GLY A 14 42.72 3.68 7.46
CA GLY A 14 41.57 2.83 7.07
C GLY A 14 40.18 3.46 7.20
N LEU A 15 40.05 4.71 7.66
CA LEU A 15 38.73 5.29 8.01
C LEU A 15 38.37 6.57 7.22
N ALA A 16 39.05 6.85 6.12
CA ALA A 16 38.71 7.92 5.18
C ALA A 16 38.18 7.38 3.85
N GLY A 17 37.53 6.23 3.87
CA GLY A 17 36.98 5.60 2.69
C GLY A 17 35.48 5.44 2.76
N LEU A 18 34.81 6.21 1.95
CA LEU A 18 33.48 5.99 1.43
C LEU A 18 32.28 6.23 2.38
N VAL A 19 32.04 7.46 2.74
CA VAL A 19 30.66 7.93 2.73
C VAL A 19 30.30 8.32 1.29
N VAL A 20 30.05 7.37 0.42
CA VAL A 20 29.27 7.59 -0.78
C VAL A 20 27.84 7.73 -0.31
N ILE A 21 27.45 8.93 0.02
CA ILE A 21 26.06 9.32 0.08
C ILE A 21 25.54 9.15 -1.35
N GLY A 22 25.04 7.95 -1.66
CA GLY A 22 24.23 7.75 -2.83
C GLY A 22 23.04 8.67 -2.73
N ARG A 23 23.11 9.83 -3.35
CA ARG A 23 21.94 10.60 -3.72
C ARG A 23 21.12 9.66 -4.59
N VAL A 24 20.12 9.01 -3.97
CA VAL A 24 19.05 8.39 -4.72
C VAL A 24 18.39 9.54 -5.47
N SER A 25 18.79 9.70 -6.73
CA SER A 25 18.12 10.61 -7.66
C SER A 25 16.71 10.10 -7.78
N ARG A 26 15.76 10.76 -7.10
CA ARG A 26 14.34 10.55 -7.38
C ARG A 26 14.19 10.79 -8.88
N PRO A 27 13.66 9.84 -9.65
CA PRO A 27 13.38 10.10 -11.06
C PRO A 27 12.47 11.32 -11.10
N LYS A 28 12.92 12.38 -11.76
CA LYS A 28 12.12 13.55 -12.07
C LYS A 28 10.94 13.03 -12.90
N GLN A 29 9.76 12.96 -12.29
CA GLN A 29 8.54 12.72 -13.05
C GLN A 29 8.44 13.82 -14.09
N ALA A 30 8.41 13.42 -15.36
CA ALA A 30 8.19 14.34 -16.45
C ALA A 30 6.85 15.07 -16.25
N PRO A 31 6.79 16.39 -16.38
CA PRO A 31 5.53 17.10 -16.29
C PRO A 31 4.69 16.75 -17.50
N GLY A 32 3.61 15.97 -17.30
CA GLY A 32 2.64 15.73 -18.38
C GLY A 32 2.03 14.35 -18.48
N SER A 33 2.55 13.30 -17.90
CA SER A 33 1.81 12.05 -17.84
C SER A 33 0.85 12.10 -16.65
N ARG A 34 -0.43 12.37 -16.88
CA ARG A 34 -1.49 11.92 -15.98
C ARG A 34 -1.35 10.40 -15.93
N SER A 35 -0.65 9.91 -14.93
CA SER A 35 -0.69 8.50 -14.58
C SER A 35 -2.15 8.18 -14.30
N GLU A 36 -2.82 7.54 -15.24
CA GLU A 36 -4.16 7.04 -14.97
C GLU A 36 -4.04 6.13 -13.75
N SER A 37 -4.82 6.43 -12.72
CA SER A 37 -4.83 5.60 -11.53
C SER A 37 -5.14 4.17 -11.96
N PRO A 38 -4.36 3.17 -11.53
CA PRO A 38 -4.66 1.78 -11.83
C PRO A 38 -6.04 1.36 -11.29
N MET A 39 -6.62 2.15 -10.41
CA MET A 39 -7.96 1.98 -9.85
C MET A 39 -8.98 2.91 -10.53
N LYS A 40 -9.01 2.92 -11.85
CA LYS A 40 -10.00 3.69 -12.62
C LYS A 40 -11.41 3.30 -12.21
N GLY A 41 -12.24 4.29 -11.93
CA GLY A 41 -13.63 4.09 -11.51
C GLY A 41 -13.81 3.92 -9.99
N ALA A 42 -12.74 3.88 -9.19
CA ALA A 42 -12.83 3.90 -7.75
C ALA A 42 -13.39 5.23 -7.24
N VAL A 43 -14.23 5.15 -6.20
CA VAL A 43 -14.74 6.33 -5.49
C VAL A 43 -13.81 6.69 -4.34
N PHE A 44 -13.42 5.72 -3.54
CA PHE A 44 -12.59 5.88 -2.35
C PHE A 44 -11.24 5.18 -2.45
N ALA A 45 -11.19 4.00 -3.08
CA ALA A 45 -9.96 3.22 -3.16
C ALA A 45 -8.82 3.96 -3.88
N ALA A 46 -9.14 4.95 -4.70
CA ALA A 46 -8.13 5.83 -5.33
C ALA A 46 -7.27 6.62 -4.34
N ALA A 47 -7.73 6.78 -3.09
CA ALA A 47 -6.96 7.39 -2.01
C ALA A 47 -5.91 6.43 -1.40
N ILE A 48 -6.01 5.13 -1.68
CA ILE A 48 -5.06 4.13 -1.21
C ILE A 48 -3.88 4.08 -2.18
N PRO A 49 -2.65 4.30 -1.72
CA PRO A 49 -1.49 4.19 -2.59
C PRO A 49 -1.27 2.74 -3.03
N VAL A 50 -0.96 2.54 -4.29
CA VAL A 50 -0.55 1.21 -4.79
C VAL A 50 0.89 0.94 -4.35
N TYR A 51 1.14 -0.27 -3.84
CA TYR A 51 2.49 -0.67 -3.43
C TYR A 51 3.48 -0.54 -4.60
N PRO A 52 4.67 0.09 -4.38
CA PRO A 52 5.68 0.21 -5.43
C PRO A 52 6.08 -1.15 -6.02
N GLY A 53 6.02 -1.29 -7.33
CA GLY A 53 6.32 -2.56 -8.01
C GLY A 53 5.14 -3.52 -8.14
N ALA A 54 4.01 -3.27 -7.49
CA ALA A 54 2.80 -4.05 -7.69
C ALA A 54 2.26 -3.86 -9.11
N LYS A 55 1.83 -4.95 -9.73
CA LYS A 55 1.30 -4.95 -11.10
C LYS A 55 -0.15 -5.38 -11.09
N LEU A 56 -1.03 -4.54 -11.63
CA LEU A 56 -2.45 -4.88 -11.75
C LEU A 56 -2.60 -6.19 -12.54
N SER A 57 -3.27 -7.17 -11.96
CA SER A 57 -3.48 -8.49 -12.53
C SER A 57 -4.93 -8.75 -12.88
N ASP A 58 -5.88 -8.22 -12.10
CA ASP A 58 -7.30 -8.44 -12.31
C ASP A 58 -8.14 -7.35 -11.66
N ILE A 59 -9.38 -7.21 -12.13
CA ILE A 59 -10.40 -6.33 -11.56
C ILE A 59 -11.70 -7.11 -11.48
N MET A 60 -12.28 -7.18 -10.29
CA MET A 60 -13.56 -7.84 -10.05
C MET A 60 -14.54 -6.85 -9.44
N GLY A 61 -15.80 -6.93 -9.82
CA GLY A 61 -16.83 -6.06 -9.26
C GLY A 61 -18.23 -6.53 -9.57
N GLY A 62 -19.18 -6.00 -8.81
CA GLY A 62 -20.59 -6.32 -8.98
C GLY A 62 -21.47 -5.51 -8.06
N GLU A 63 -22.76 -5.53 -8.33
CA GLU A 63 -23.79 -4.97 -7.47
C GLU A 63 -24.38 -6.06 -6.58
N TYR A 64 -24.68 -5.73 -5.35
CA TYR A 64 -25.40 -6.61 -4.43
C TYR A 64 -26.36 -5.81 -3.55
N LYS A 65 -27.39 -6.48 -3.10
CA LYS A 65 -28.32 -5.92 -2.11
C LYS A 65 -27.90 -6.37 -0.73
N ASP A 66 -27.88 -5.42 0.20
CA ASP A 66 -27.68 -5.72 1.61
C ASP A 66 -29.03 -5.97 2.25
N ASP A 67 -29.33 -7.21 2.55
CA ASP A 67 -30.62 -7.61 3.13
C ASP A 67 -30.71 -7.35 4.65
N VAL A 68 -29.60 -6.97 5.30
CA VAL A 68 -29.50 -6.83 6.75
C VAL A 68 -29.95 -5.46 7.25
N GLY A 69 -29.97 -4.45 6.42
CA GLY A 69 -30.23 -3.05 6.82
C GLY A 69 -31.30 -2.31 6.03
N GLY A 70 -32.05 -2.97 5.15
CA GLY A 70 -33.03 -2.33 4.26
C GLY A 70 -32.65 -2.44 2.78
N PRO A 71 -33.41 -1.78 1.86
CA PRO A 71 -33.24 -1.95 0.40
C PRO A 71 -32.01 -1.18 -0.17
N ALA A 72 -30.89 -1.20 0.55
CA ALA A 72 -29.68 -0.55 0.08
C ALA A 72 -28.99 -1.43 -0.98
N ILE A 73 -28.65 -0.81 -2.10
CA ILE A 73 -27.83 -1.43 -3.15
C ILE A 73 -26.41 -0.91 -3.00
N PHE A 74 -25.45 -1.82 -3.00
CA PHE A 74 -24.03 -1.50 -2.99
C PHE A 74 -23.35 -2.01 -4.24
N THR A 75 -22.37 -1.26 -4.72
CA THR A 75 -21.38 -1.79 -5.64
C THR A 75 -20.13 -2.18 -4.85
N SER A 76 -19.58 -3.32 -5.17
CA SER A 76 -18.28 -3.76 -4.69
C SER A 76 -17.33 -3.86 -5.86
N GLN A 77 -16.13 -3.30 -5.72
CA GLN A 77 -15.08 -3.42 -6.71
C GLN A 77 -13.77 -3.74 -6.01
N SER A 78 -12.99 -4.65 -6.60
CA SER A 78 -11.69 -5.05 -6.11
C SER A 78 -10.67 -5.06 -7.23
N TRP A 79 -9.50 -4.52 -6.93
CA TRP A 79 -8.33 -4.52 -7.80
C TRP A 79 -7.30 -5.47 -7.20
N PHE A 80 -6.85 -6.41 -8.00
CA PHE A 80 -5.86 -7.41 -7.62
C PHE A 80 -4.52 -7.07 -8.28
N PHE A 81 -3.47 -7.09 -7.49
CA PHE A 81 -2.12 -6.81 -7.96
C PHE A 81 -1.21 -7.98 -7.63
N ALA A 82 -0.37 -8.36 -8.57
CA ALA A 82 0.73 -9.27 -8.32
C ALA A 82 1.85 -8.50 -7.60
N ILE A 83 2.40 -9.11 -6.54
CA ILE A 83 3.53 -8.61 -5.77
C ILE A 83 4.59 -9.70 -5.66
N THR A 84 5.86 -9.30 -5.51
CA THR A 84 6.99 -10.23 -5.34
C THR A 84 7.60 -10.14 -3.94
N ASP A 85 7.33 -9.04 -3.23
CA ASP A 85 7.88 -8.81 -1.90
C ASP A 85 7.11 -9.61 -0.83
N PRO A 86 7.77 -9.98 0.27
CA PRO A 86 7.12 -10.69 1.37
C PRO A 86 5.95 -9.90 1.98
N VAL A 87 4.92 -10.61 2.42
CA VAL A 87 3.71 -10.03 3.06
C VAL A 87 4.07 -9.01 4.16
N ALA A 88 5.08 -9.31 4.97
CA ALA A 88 5.51 -8.43 6.06
C ALA A 88 6.02 -7.06 5.54
N ALA A 89 6.81 -7.05 4.47
CA ALA A 89 7.33 -5.81 3.89
C ALA A 89 6.22 -4.95 3.28
N VAL A 90 5.28 -5.58 2.57
CA VAL A 90 4.11 -4.90 1.99
C VAL A 90 3.19 -4.36 3.10
N ALA A 91 3.00 -5.13 4.17
CA ALA A 91 2.20 -4.70 5.32
C ALA A 91 2.81 -3.48 6.03
N GLU A 92 4.13 -3.43 6.20
CA GLU A 92 4.83 -2.26 6.77
C GLU A 92 4.63 -1.01 5.91
N TYR A 93 4.72 -1.15 4.59
CA TYR A 93 4.42 -0.05 3.68
C TYR A 93 3.02 0.50 3.92
N TYR A 94 2.00 -0.37 3.99
CA TYR A 94 0.62 0.08 4.20
C TYR A 94 0.40 0.69 5.58
N ARG A 95 1.02 0.18 6.65
CA ARG A 95 0.97 0.83 7.97
C ARG A 95 1.48 2.26 7.96
N ALA A 96 2.46 2.56 7.10
CA ALA A 96 3.05 3.89 6.98
C ALA A 96 2.31 4.83 6.02
N HIS A 97 1.49 4.31 5.10
CA HIS A 97 0.95 5.11 3.99
C HIS A 97 -0.59 5.07 3.88
N LEU A 98 -1.27 4.25 4.70
CA LEU A 98 -2.73 4.26 4.73
C LEU A 98 -3.27 5.57 5.30
N PRO A 99 -4.46 6.01 4.85
CA PRO A 99 -5.13 7.18 5.41
C PRO A 99 -5.35 7.05 6.91
N GLU A 100 -5.43 8.19 7.60
CA GLU A 100 -5.78 8.22 9.01
C GLU A 100 -7.15 7.54 9.25
N GLY A 101 -7.25 6.79 10.36
CA GLY A 101 -8.49 6.08 10.72
C GLY A 101 -8.60 4.66 10.17
N TYR A 102 -7.59 4.14 9.47
CA TYR A 102 -7.57 2.73 9.13
C TYR A 102 -7.46 1.84 10.38
N ARG A 103 -7.96 0.62 10.29
CA ARG A 103 -7.89 -0.39 11.36
C ARG A 103 -7.37 -1.71 10.82
N PRO A 104 -6.57 -2.46 11.61
CA PRO A 104 -6.33 -3.86 11.30
C PRO A 104 -7.66 -4.62 11.27
N ARG A 105 -7.78 -5.56 10.34
CA ARG A 105 -8.92 -6.46 10.22
C ARG A 105 -8.45 -7.89 10.48
N GLU A 106 -9.32 -8.71 11.00
CA GLU A 106 -9.09 -10.15 11.09
C GLU A 106 -8.88 -10.73 9.69
N ALA A 107 -7.84 -11.53 9.54
CA ALA A 107 -7.41 -12.13 8.29
C ALA A 107 -7.06 -13.60 8.50
N GLU A 108 -7.00 -14.36 7.43
CA GLU A 108 -6.60 -15.76 7.47
C GLU A 108 -5.11 -15.90 7.82
N ALA A 109 -4.69 -17.12 8.17
CA ALA A 109 -3.31 -17.39 8.50
C ALA A 109 -2.39 -17.07 7.31
N GLY A 110 -1.38 -16.24 7.54
CA GLY A 110 -0.46 -15.77 6.51
C GLY A 110 -0.92 -14.54 5.72
N GLU A 111 -2.08 -13.99 6.03
CA GLU A 111 -2.59 -12.75 5.45
C GLU A 111 -2.48 -11.59 6.45
N VAL A 112 -2.41 -10.36 5.91
CA VAL A 112 -2.56 -9.12 6.67
C VAL A 112 -3.64 -8.29 6.00
N ALA A 113 -4.61 -7.83 6.76
CA ALA A 113 -5.71 -7.04 6.24
C ALA A 113 -5.91 -5.76 7.03
N PHE A 114 -6.31 -4.71 6.31
CA PHE A 114 -6.65 -3.40 6.84
C PHE A 114 -8.01 -2.97 6.29
N GLU A 115 -8.70 -2.18 7.08
CA GLU A 115 -10.01 -1.64 6.78
C GLU A 115 -10.02 -0.15 7.05
N TRP A 116 -10.64 0.62 6.17
CA TRP A 116 -10.77 2.06 6.30
C TRP A 116 -12.17 2.51 5.89
N THR A 117 -12.79 3.32 6.75
CA THR A 117 -14.04 4.02 6.44
C THR A 117 -13.70 5.45 6.02
N PRO A 118 -13.88 5.82 4.74
CA PRO A 118 -13.50 7.14 4.24
C PRO A 118 -14.30 8.27 4.92
N THR A 119 -13.70 9.45 5.00
CA THR A 119 -14.41 10.64 5.48
C THR A 119 -15.55 10.97 4.51
N GLY A 120 -16.76 11.16 5.06
CA GLY A 120 -17.95 11.40 4.27
C GLY A 120 -18.61 10.15 3.68
N ALA A 121 -18.08 8.97 3.99
CA ALA A 121 -18.73 7.71 3.65
C ALA A 121 -20.07 7.59 4.39
N VAL A 122 -21.04 6.98 3.73
CA VAL A 122 -22.30 6.60 4.37
C VAL A 122 -22.16 5.23 5.03
N ASP A 123 -23.11 4.89 5.87
CA ASP A 123 -23.09 3.61 6.59
C ASP A 123 -22.96 2.42 5.64
N GLY A 124 -22.02 1.56 5.94
CA GLY A 124 -21.68 0.38 5.14
C GLY A 124 -20.71 0.62 3.98
N GLU A 125 -20.29 1.85 3.69
CA GLU A 125 -19.20 2.13 2.74
C GLU A 125 -17.84 1.90 3.41
N ILE A 126 -16.96 1.18 2.72
CA ILE A 126 -15.68 0.76 3.25
C ILE A 126 -14.66 0.51 2.17
N VAL A 127 -13.40 0.73 2.49
CA VAL A 127 -12.24 0.30 1.69
C VAL A 127 -11.44 -0.72 2.48
N HIS A 128 -10.99 -1.76 1.84
CA HIS A 128 -10.13 -2.76 2.44
C HIS A 128 -8.86 -3.00 1.63
N VAL A 129 -7.79 -3.35 2.31
CA VAL A 129 -6.52 -3.78 1.75
C VAL A 129 -6.22 -5.15 2.32
N THR A 130 -6.01 -6.15 1.48
CA THR A 130 -5.62 -7.50 1.90
C THR A 130 -4.33 -7.89 1.20
N ILE A 131 -3.38 -8.37 1.97
CA ILE A 131 -2.05 -8.75 1.53
C ILE A 131 -1.84 -10.21 1.85
N ARG A 132 -1.55 -11.00 0.84
CA ARG A 132 -1.20 -12.42 0.96
C ARG A 132 -0.02 -12.74 0.05
N ASP A 133 0.53 -13.91 0.18
CA ASP A 133 1.68 -14.31 -0.63
C ASP A 133 1.41 -14.13 -2.13
N GLY A 134 2.26 -13.37 -2.79
CA GLY A 134 2.16 -13.07 -4.22
C GLY A 134 1.03 -12.13 -4.63
N GLN A 135 0.15 -11.70 -3.73
CA GLN A 135 -1.04 -10.92 -4.10
C GLN A 135 -1.38 -9.80 -3.10
N LEU A 136 -1.69 -8.64 -3.66
CA LEU A 136 -2.29 -7.51 -2.98
C LEU A 136 -3.69 -7.29 -3.55
N GLN A 137 -4.68 -7.13 -2.69
CA GLN A 137 -6.04 -6.74 -3.07
C GLN A 137 -6.38 -5.40 -2.41
N ILE A 138 -6.90 -4.48 -3.21
CA ILE A 138 -7.53 -3.25 -2.73
C ILE A 138 -8.98 -3.30 -3.20
N GLY A 139 -9.91 -3.20 -2.29
CA GLY A 139 -11.32 -3.28 -2.60
C GLY A 139 -12.11 -2.15 -1.94
N GLU A 140 -13.22 -1.77 -2.56
CA GLU A 140 -14.17 -0.83 -2.00
C GLU A 140 -15.60 -1.35 -2.10
N LYS A 141 -16.40 -0.95 -1.16
CA LYS A 141 -17.86 -1.11 -1.12
C LYS A 141 -18.45 0.27 -1.04
N VAL A 142 -19.29 0.61 -2.00
CA VAL A 142 -19.92 1.95 -2.10
C VAL A 142 -21.42 1.80 -2.28
N LYS A 143 -22.20 2.60 -1.57
CA LYS A 143 -23.65 2.61 -1.71
C LYS A 143 -24.04 3.24 -3.04
N VAL A 144 -24.85 2.56 -3.80
CA VAL A 144 -25.45 3.12 -5.03
C VAL A 144 -26.47 4.15 -4.59
N LYS A 145 -26.25 5.42 -4.94
CA LYS A 145 -27.28 6.44 -4.76
C LYS A 145 -28.47 6.04 -5.62
N GLY A 146 -29.54 5.58 -4.98
CA GLY A 146 -30.78 5.26 -5.69
C GLY A 146 -31.19 6.43 -6.56
N LYS A 147 -31.47 6.14 -7.82
CA LYS A 147 -32.18 7.07 -8.68
C LYS A 147 -33.57 7.25 -8.05
N PRO A 148 -34.03 8.47 -7.79
CA PRO A 148 -35.35 8.71 -7.25
C PRO A 148 -36.45 8.15 -8.15
#